data_1476fbeba534fad307e4b903228459e0
#
_entry.id   1476fbeba534fad307e4b903228459e0
#
_cell.length_a   1.000
_cell.length_b   1.000
_cell.length_c   1.000
_cell.angle_alpha   90.00
_cell.angle_beta   90.00
_cell.angle_gamma   90.00
#
_symmetry.space_group_name_H-M   'P 1'
#
loop_
_entity.id
_entity.type
_entity.pdbx_description
1 polymer ?
#
loop_
_entity_poly.entity_id
_entity_poly.type
_entity_poly.pdbx_seq_one_letter_code
_entity_poly.pdbx_strand_id
1 'polypeptide(L)'
;SLLFQLGDSGGIENTAYDSSGNVFDAAAGQGGGTSTSGFYVQVGDAAAQASGIVSISLVDPSTNTWVASHATKITAYVGAGGGTKSLSAALTTVRMTVTGVNTFDGGKVNVRYYP
;
A
#
# COMPACT_ATOMS: atom_id res chain seq x y z
N SER A 1 4.80 -8.89 2.81
CA SER A 1 3.92 -7.93 2.13
C SER A 1 4.41 -6.50 2.32
N LEU A 2 3.89 -5.59 1.52
CA LEU A 2 4.27 -4.18 1.55
C LEU A 2 3.22 -3.35 2.27
N LEU A 3 3.66 -2.25 2.85
CA LEU A 3 2.81 -1.20 3.40
C LEU A 3 3.20 0.14 2.78
N PHE A 4 2.20 0.90 2.33
CA PHE A 4 2.35 2.30 1.99
C PHE A 4 1.73 3.13 3.11
N GLN A 5 2.51 4.01 3.69
CA GLN A 5 2.12 4.84 4.83
C GLN A 5 2.20 6.31 4.47
N LEU A 6 1.25 7.05 4.98
CA LEU A 6 1.14 8.49 4.76
C LEU A 6 1.63 9.23 6.01
N GLY A 7 2.16 10.41 5.78
CA GLY A 7 2.56 11.31 6.85
C GLY A 7 2.21 12.75 6.57
N ASP A 8 2.12 13.51 7.63
CA ASP A 8 1.92 14.94 7.61
C ASP A 8 3.07 15.67 8.31
N SER A 9 2.90 16.94 8.66
CA SER A 9 3.91 17.72 9.36
C SER A 9 4.31 17.15 10.72
N GLY A 10 3.48 16.30 11.32
CA GLY A 10 3.78 15.59 12.57
C GLY A 10 4.55 14.29 12.39
N GLY A 11 4.77 13.86 11.14
CA GLY A 11 5.48 12.63 10.81
C GLY A 11 4.60 11.56 10.17
N ILE A 12 5.16 10.36 10.01
CA ILE A 12 4.43 9.22 9.47
C ILE A 12 3.37 8.76 10.47
N GLU A 13 2.14 8.59 9.99
CA GLU A 13 1.07 7.96 10.74
C GLU A 13 1.02 6.48 10.41
N ASN A 14 1.02 5.63 11.44
CA ASN A 14 1.05 4.17 11.30
C ASN A 14 -0.11 3.48 12.01
N THR A 15 -1.23 4.18 12.17
CA THR A 15 -2.46 3.67 12.80
C THR A 15 -3.68 4.11 12.03
N ALA A 16 -4.81 3.48 12.32
CA ALA A 16 -6.13 3.87 11.81
C ALA A 16 -6.24 3.87 10.28
N TYR A 17 -5.53 2.97 9.62
CA TYR A 17 -5.82 2.61 8.23
C TYR A 17 -6.92 1.56 8.20
N ASP A 18 -7.77 1.65 7.20
CA ASP A 18 -8.69 0.58 6.83
C ASP A 18 -8.25 0.09 5.44
N SER A 19 -7.58 -1.05 5.41
CA SER A 19 -6.91 -1.51 4.19
C SER A 19 -6.91 -3.02 4.08
N SER A 20 -7.06 -3.51 2.86
CA SER A 20 -6.94 -4.91 2.52
C SER A 20 -6.35 -5.11 1.12
N GLY A 21 -5.75 -6.27 0.92
CA GLY A 21 -5.21 -6.67 -0.37
C GLY A 21 -5.22 -8.18 -0.52
N ASN A 22 -5.43 -8.64 -1.74
CA ASN A 22 -5.45 -10.04 -2.10
C ASN A 22 -4.54 -10.32 -3.28
N VAL A 23 -4.12 -11.58 -3.39
CA VAL A 23 -3.51 -12.15 -4.60
C VAL A 23 -4.33 -13.36 -5.04
N PHE A 24 -4.36 -13.59 -6.34
CA PHE A 24 -5.04 -14.75 -6.95
C PHE A 24 -4.31 -15.19 -8.21
N ASP A 25 -4.42 -16.45 -8.53
CA ASP A 25 -3.88 -17.05 -9.75
C ASP A 25 -4.98 -17.57 -10.67
N ALA A 26 -4.59 -18.09 -11.84
CA ALA A 26 -5.53 -18.64 -12.81
C ALA A 26 -6.21 -19.94 -12.33
N ALA A 27 -5.65 -20.60 -11.32
CA ALA A 27 -6.18 -21.82 -10.72
C ALA A 27 -7.05 -21.57 -9.48
N ALA A 28 -7.48 -20.32 -9.26
CA ALA A 28 -8.29 -19.88 -8.13
C ALA A 28 -7.59 -19.96 -6.76
N GLY A 29 -6.29 -20.09 -6.70
CA GLY A 29 -5.52 -19.86 -5.49
C GLY A 29 -5.63 -18.39 -5.07
N GLN A 30 -5.94 -18.15 -3.81
CA GLN A 30 -6.07 -16.79 -3.29
C GLN A 30 -5.49 -16.70 -1.90
N GLY A 31 -5.01 -15.53 -1.57
CA GLY A 31 -4.54 -15.18 -0.25
C GLY A 31 -4.56 -13.68 -0.08
N GLY A 32 -4.70 -13.23 1.14
CA GLY A 32 -4.78 -11.82 1.39
C GLY A 32 -4.58 -11.47 2.85
N GLY A 33 -4.63 -10.18 3.11
CA GLY A 33 -4.51 -9.64 4.45
C GLY A 33 -5.10 -8.26 4.57
N THR A 34 -5.14 -7.80 5.78
CA THR A 34 -5.59 -6.47 6.15
C THR A 34 -4.51 -5.76 6.96
N SER A 35 -4.59 -4.45 7.03
CA SER A 35 -3.70 -3.68 7.88
C SER A 35 -4.38 -2.42 8.39
N THR A 36 -4.12 -2.12 9.66
CA THR A 36 -4.45 -0.83 10.26
C THR A 36 -3.23 0.09 10.37
N SER A 37 -2.09 -0.37 9.88
CA SER A 37 -0.81 0.35 9.99
C SER A 37 -0.34 0.99 8.70
N GLY A 38 -1.01 0.72 7.59
CA GLY A 38 -0.69 1.25 6.26
C GLY A 38 -1.58 0.62 5.20
N PHE A 39 -1.52 1.12 3.98
CA PHE A 39 -2.18 0.49 2.84
C PHE A 39 -1.46 -0.80 2.49
N TYR A 40 -2.18 -1.89 2.59
CA TYR A 40 -1.64 -3.24 2.51
C TYR A 40 -1.57 -3.75 1.07
N VAL A 41 -0.40 -4.17 0.65
CA VAL A 41 -0.18 -4.85 -0.64
C VAL A 41 0.33 -6.26 -0.37
N GLN A 42 -0.50 -7.24 -0.66
CA GLN A 42 -0.14 -8.64 -0.48
C GLN A 42 0.95 -9.04 -1.49
N VAL A 43 2.06 -9.57 -1.00
CA VAL A 43 3.14 -10.13 -1.83
C VAL A 43 3.25 -11.64 -1.65
N GLY A 44 2.97 -12.13 -0.47
CA GLY A 44 2.85 -13.55 -0.15
C GLY A 44 4.16 -14.25 0.16
N ASP A 45 5.22 -13.97 -0.56
CA ASP A 45 6.51 -14.66 -0.43
C ASP A 45 7.66 -13.63 -0.37
N ALA A 46 8.64 -13.90 0.48
CA ALA A 46 9.84 -13.06 0.60
C ALA A 46 10.73 -13.07 -0.66
N ALA A 47 10.70 -14.17 -1.40
CA ALA A 47 11.45 -14.32 -2.66
C ALA A 47 10.66 -13.80 -3.89
N ALA A 48 9.43 -13.34 -3.71
CA ALA A 48 8.60 -12.91 -4.82
C ALA A 48 9.05 -11.55 -5.38
N GLN A 49 8.98 -11.43 -6.69
CA GLN A 49 9.13 -10.16 -7.39
C GLN A 49 7.74 -9.55 -7.62
N ALA A 50 7.59 -8.31 -7.25
CA ALA A 50 6.35 -7.56 -7.43
C ALA A 50 6.56 -6.37 -8.35
N SER A 51 5.61 -6.16 -9.26
CA SER A 51 5.56 -5.00 -10.15
C SER A 51 4.13 -4.49 -10.19
N GLY A 52 3.93 -3.20 -10.18
CA GLY A 52 2.56 -2.68 -10.22
C GLY A 52 2.48 -1.18 -9.98
N ILE A 53 1.26 -0.75 -9.77
CA ILE A 53 0.91 0.64 -9.54
C ILE A 53 0.09 0.72 -8.26
N VAL A 54 0.44 1.69 -7.42
CA VAL A 54 -0.37 2.12 -6.28
C VAL A 54 -0.79 3.56 -6.55
N SER A 55 -2.08 3.82 -6.48
CA SER A 55 -2.67 5.15 -6.62
C SER A 55 -3.21 5.61 -5.27
N ILE A 56 -2.87 6.82 -4.88
CA ILE A 56 -3.30 7.43 -3.61
C ILE A 56 -3.91 8.79 -3.95
N SER A 57 -5.17 8.98 -3.62
CA SER A 57 -5.94 10.17 -3.99
C SER A 57 -6.66 10.78 -2.79
N LEU A 58 -6.65 12.11 -2.73
CA LEU A 58 -7.41 12.85 -1.73
C LEU A 58 -8.90 12.85 -2.12
N VAL A 59 -9.75 12.33 -1.26
CA VAL A 59 -11.20 12.25 -1.49
C VAL A 59 -11.99 13.23 -0.66
N ASP A 60 -11.48 13.64 0.49
CA ASP A 60 -12.12 14.65 1.32
C ASP A 60 -11.05 15.56 1.97
N PRO A 61 -10.91 16.80 1.46
CA PRO A 61 -9.92 17.72 2.01
C PRO A 61 -10.30 18.27 3.38
N SER A 62 -11.56 18.21 3.77
CA SER A 62 -12.01 18.72 5.08
C SER A 62 -11.57 17.81 6.23
N THR A 63 -11.37 16.52 5.95
CA THR A 63 -10.94 15.50 6.91
C THR A 63 -9.56 14.94 6.58
N ASN A 64 -8.91 15.44 5.53
CA ASN A 64 -7.66 14.89 4.99
C ASN A 64 -7.75 13.38 4.73
N THR A 65 -8.88 12.94 4.16
CA THR A 65 -9.13 11.54 3.87
C THR A 65 -8.61 11.16 2.49
N TRP A 66 -7.76 10.16 2.48
CA TRP A 66 -7.12 9.60 1.29
C TRP A 66 -7.62 8.19 1.03
N VAL A 67 -7.77 7.84 -0.23
CA VAL A 67 -8.06 6.49 -0.70
C VAL A 67 -6.87 5.97 -1.49
N ALA A 68 -6.54 4.71 -1.28
CA ALA A 68 -5.54 4.00 -2.07
C ALA A 68 -6.17 2.85 -2.82
N SER A 69 -5.62 2.55 -3.99
CA SER A 69 -5.90 1.33 -4.74
C SER A 69 -4.61 0.84 -5.38
N HIS A 70 -4.52 -0.47 -5.59
CA HIS A 70 -3.37 -1.03 -6.28
C HIS A 70 -3.75 -2.19 -7.18
N ALA A 71 -2.93 -2.37 -8.22
CA ALA A 71 -2.91 -3.54 -9.08
C ALA A 71 -1.46 -3.97 -9.25
N THR A 72 -1.17 -5.23 -8.98
CA THR A 72 0.19 -5.77 -8.98
C THR A 72 0.28 -7.08 -9.72
N LYS A 73 1.46 -7.38 -10.25
CA LYS A 73 1.88 -8.69 -10.75
C LYS A 73 2.97 -9.21 -9.82
N ILE A 74 2.76 -10.38 -9.25
CA ILE A 74 3.65 -10.95 -8.24
C ILE A 74 3.97 -12.37 -8.65
N THR A 75 5.14 -12.60 -9.25
CA THR A 75 5.59 -13.90 -9.74
C THR A 75 4.47 -14.64 -10.50
N ALA A 76 3.76 -15.58 -9.89
CA ALA A 76 2.68 -16.35 -10.50
C ALA A 76 1.27 -15.75 -10.28
N TYR A 77 1.15 -14.65 -9.51
CA TYR A 77 -0.12 -14.11 -9.05
C TYR A 77 -0.40 -12.73 -9.61
N VAL A 78 -1.65 -12.35 -9.58
CA VAL A 78 -2.11 -10.96 -9.73
C VAL A 78 -2.61 -10.49 -8.37
N GLY A 79 -2.30 -9.26 -8.00
CA GLY A 79 -2.76 -8.66 -6.76
C GLY A 79 -3.62 -7.44 -6.98
N ALA A 80 -4.55 -7.22 -6.08
CA ALA A 80 -5.39 -6.03 -6.03
C ALA A 80 -5.77 -5.72 -4.59
N GLY A 81 -6.03 -4.47 -4.32
CA GLY A 81 -6.48 -4.04 -3.00
C GLY A 81 -6.68 -2.54 -2.92
N GLY A 82 -6.96 -2.08 -1.73
CA GLY A 82 -7.18 -0.68 -1.47
C GLY A 82 -7.43 -0.40 -0.01
N GLY A 83 -7.73 0.85 0.27
CA GLY A 83 -8.03 1.26 1.63
C GLY A 83 -8.25 2.76 1.75
N THR A 84 -8.54 3.19 2.97
CA THR A 84 -8.73 4.58 3.33
C THR A 84 -7.89 4.96 4.53
N LYS A 85 -7.52 6.23 4.61
CA LYS A 85 -6.83 6.82 5.74
C LYS A 85 -7.19 8.29 5.86
N SER A 86 -7.61 8.72 7.03
CA SER A 86 -7.72 10.14 7.38
C SER A 86 -6.46 10.55 8.15
N LEU A 87 -5.74 11.53 7.62
CA LEU A 87 -4.58 12.12 8.27
C LEU A 87 -5.01 13.22 9.25
N SER A 88 -4.17 13.51 10.22
CA SER A 88 -4.38 14.60 11.17
C SER A 88 -4.13 15.98 10.56
N ALA A 89 -3.39 16.05 9.46
CA ALA A 89 -3.12 17.27 8.71
C ALA A 89 -2.85 16.96 7.22
N ALA A 90 -2.51 17.98 6.44
CA ALA A 90 -2.23 17.81 5.01
C ALA A 90 -1.06 16.85 4.77
N LEU A 91 -1.19 16.03 3.73
CA LEU A 91 -0.16 15.07 3.34
C LEU A 91 1.15 15.77 2.97
N THR A 92 2.24 15.31 3.53
CA THR A 92 3.60 15.76 3.20
C THR A 92 4.54 14.62 2.78
N THR A 93 4.22 13.38 3.16
CA THR A 93 5.15 12.26 3.02
C THR A 93 4.41 10.97 2.68
N VAL A 94 4.98 10.19 1.77
CA VAL A 94 4.58 8.80 1.51
C VAL A 94 5.79 7.92 1.78
N ARG A 95 5.60 6.86 2.56
CA ARG A 95 6.64 5.87 2.86
C ARG A 95 6.21 4.50 2.39
N MET A 96 7.12 3.78 1.75
CA MET A 96 6.97 2.36 1.45
C MET A 96 7.81 1.55 2.45
N THR A 97 7.21 0.56 3.08
CA THR A 97 7.87 -0.34 4.04
C THR A 97 7.32 -1.76 3.90
N VAL A 98 7.76 -2.66 4.76
CA VAL A 98 7.34 -4.06 4.77
C VAL A 98 6.61 -4.40 6.08
N THR A 99 5.80 -5.45 6.05
CA THR A 99 5.02 -5.89 7.22
C THR A 99 5.81 -6.69 8.24
N GLY A 100 7.05 -7.04 7.98
CA GLY A 100 7.85 -7.88 8.85
C GLY A 100 9.26 -7.34 9.01
N VAL A 101 10.18 -8.25 9.31
CA VAL A 101 11.60 -7.95 9.53
C VAL A 101 12.44 -8.03 8.25
N ASN A 102 11.83 -8.42 7.14
CA ASN A 102 12.51 -8.52 5.85
C ASN A 102 12.86 -7.14 5.31
N THR A 103 13.88 -7.08 4.48
CA THR A 103 14.34 -5.86 3.82
C THR A 103 14.16 -5.99 2.30
N PHE A 104 14.20 -4.85 1.60
CA PHE A 104 14.19 -4.85 0.14
C PHE A 104 15.57 -5.28 -0.38
N ASP A 105 15.58 -6.28 -1.26
CA ASP A 105 16.81 -6.75 -1.90
C ASP A 105 17.17 -5.97 -3.15
N GLY A 106 16.24 -5.23 -3.70
CA GLY A 106 16.44 -4.43 -4.90
C GLY A 106 15.12 -3.91 -5.44
N GLY A 107 15.18 -3.28 -6.58
CA GLY A 107 14.00 -2.75 -7.26
C GLY A 107 14.07 -1.25 -7.51
N LYS A 108 12.99 -0.73 -8.07
CA LYS A 108 12.85 0.69 -8.40
C LYS A 108 11.45 1.16 -8.03
N VAL A 109 11.36 2.37 -7.51
CA VAL A 109 10.10 3.06 -7.26
C VAL A 109 10.13 4.40 -7.96
N ASN A 110 9.10 4.68 -8.75
CA ASN A 110 8.85 5.99 -9.33
C ASN A 110 7.62 6.59 -8.66
N VAL A 111 7.73 7.84 -8.28
CA VAL A 111 6.62 8.59 -7.71
C VAL A 111 6.20 9.69 -8.67
N ARG A 112 4.92 9.74 -8.99
CA ARG A 112 4.29 10.85 -9.70
C ARG A 112 3.25 11.47 -8.78
N TYR A 113 3.17 12.77 -8.77
CA TYR A 113 2.12 13.46 -8.05
C TYR A 113 1.56 14.60 -8.90
N TYR A 114 0.32 14.90 -8.66
CA TYR A 114 -0.40 16.00 -9.33
C TYR A 114 -0.79 17.01 -8.26
N PRO A 115 -0.44 18.26 -8.46
CA PRO A 115 -0.80 19.34 -7.52
C PRO A 115 -2.29 19.64 -7.51
#